data_e20c9b4315b885c75d6f025d58f47bf6
#
_entry.id   e20c9b4315b885c75d6f025d58f47bf6
#
_cell.length_a   1.000
_cell.length_b   1.000
_cell.length_c   1.000
_cell.angle_alpha   90.00
_cell.angle_beta   90.00
_cell.angle_gamma   90.00
#
_symmetry.space_group_name_H-M   'P 1'
#
loop_
_entity.id
_entity.type
_entity.pdbx_description
1 polymer ?
#
loop_
_entity_poly.entity_id
_entity_poly.type
_entity_poly.pdbx_seq_one_letter_code
_entity_poly.pdbx_strand_id
1 'polypeptide(L)'
;MEIHGGPAEHALPRLSWRAMTAADLDAVAAIAAVGFPDHFEGRDCFGNRLALNPSGCFVLADAGGAPHGYLVAYPWSANAAPALNTLIDAIPDDASVMYLHDLAIAPTARGGGWSRPIVGRLAREARAAGWPALTLVAVNDAAPFWERHGFVAADPPGMAEKLAGYGPDARYMIRRLTD
;
A
#
# COMPACT_ATOMS: atom_id res chain seq x y z
N MET A 1 37.46 -16.08 36.66
CA MET A 1 37.40 -15.53 35.29
C MET A 1 35.92 -15.49 34.88
N GLU A 2 35.26 -14.37 35.18
CA GLU A 2 33.85 -14.16 34.89
C GLU A 2 33.68 -13.64 33.46
N ILE A 3 32.98 -14.41 32.62
CA ILE A 3 32.56 -13.98 31.31
C ILE A 3 31.24 -13.26 31.46
N HIS A 4 31.25 -11.93 31.46
CA HIS A 4 30.06 -11.12 31.35
C HIS A 4 29.55 -11.28 29.91
N GLY A 5 28.51 -12.12 29.73
CA GLY A 5 27.68 -12.10 28.58
C GLY A 5 26.89 -10.79 28.57
N GLY A 6 27.32 -9.83 27.75
CA GLY A 6 26.54 -8.64 27.48
C GLY A 6 25.18 -9.04 26.88
N PRO A 7 24.11 -8.22 27.07
CA PRO A 7 22.85 -8.52 26.49
C PRO A 7 23.04 -8.60 24.96
N ALA A 8 22.56 -9.69 24.37
CA ALA A 8 22.51 -9.82 22.93
C ALA A 8 21.72 -8.62 22.42
N GLU A 9 22.41 -7.67 21.76
CA GLU A 9 21.74 -6.68 20.93
C GLU A 9 20.86 -7.45 19.97
N HIS A 10 19.55 -7.36 20.17
CA HIS A 10 18.57 -7.81 19.18
C HIS A 10 18.77 -6.88 17.98
N ALA A 11 19.66 -7.27 17.08
CA ALA A 11 19.78 -6.62 15.79
C ALA A 11 18.39 -6.64 15.13
N LEU A 12 17.86 -5.46 14.82
CA LEU A 12 16.62 -5.33 14.10
C LEU A 12 16.69 -6.21 12.85
N PRO A 13 15.66 -7.00 12.53
CA PRO A 13 15.69 -7.86 11.36
C PRO A 13 16.00 -7.01 10.13
N ARG A 14 16.91 -7.50 9.29
CA ARG A 14 17.20 -6.84 8.00
C ARG A 14 16.01 -7.04 7.10
N LEU A 15 15.27 -5.97 6.86
CA LEU A 15 14.12 -5.96 5.97
C LEU A 15 14.48 -5.26 4.67
N SER A 16 13.91 -5.71 3.58
CA SER A 16 14.04 -5.06 2.28
C SER A 16 12.79 -5.24 1.44
N TRP A 17 12.49 -4.26 0.59
CA TRP A 17 11.40 -4.31 -0.34
C TRP A 17 11.78 -5.14 -1.58
N ARG A 18 10.91 -6.06 -1.96
CA ARG A 18 11.02 -6.87 -3.19
C ARG A 18 9.67 -7.02 -3.88
N ALA A 19 9.66 -7.51 -5.10
CA ALA A 19 8.43 -7.86 -5.79
C ALA A 19 7.64 -8.91 -5.00
N MET A 20 6.32 -8.74 -4.96
CA MET A 20 5.39 -9.72 -4.39
C MET A 20 5.25 -10.92 -5.32
N THR A 21 5.13 -12.10 -4.76
CA THR A 21 4.83 -13.34 -5.47
C THR A 21 3.56 -13.98 -4.91
N ALA A 22 3.01 -14.96 -5.62
CA ALA A 22 1.83 -15.69 -5.15
C ALA A 22 2.07 -16.39 -3.79
N ALA A 23 3.30 -16.79 -3.50
CA ALA A 23 3.66 -17.39 -2.21
C ALA A 23 3.53 -16.43 -1.02
N ASP A 24 3.49 -15.12 -1.27
CA ASP A 24 3.36 -14.10 -0.22
C ASP A 24 1.91 -13.82 0.18
N LEU A 25 0.93 -14.26 -0.60
CA LEU A 25 -0.47 -13.82 -0.47
C LEU A 25 -1.10 -14.14 0.88
N ASP A 26 -0.80 -15.30 1.49
CA ASP A 26 -1.33 -15.64 2.81
C ASP A 26 -0.80 -14.67 3.88
N ALA A 27 0.48 -14.35 3.84
CA ALA A 27 1.10 -13.40 4.76
C ALA A 27 0.57 -11.97 4.54
N VAL A 28 0.40 -11.56 3.29
CA VAL A 28 -0.18 -10.26 2.92
C VAL A 28 -1.59 -10.12 3.48
N ALA A 29 -2.45 -11.12 3.28
CA ALA A 29 -3.81 -11.11 3.81
C ALA A 29 -3.83 -11.05 5.36
N ALA A 30 -2.92 -11.74 6.03
CA ALA A 30 -2.79 -11.70 7.49
C ALA A 30 -2.35 -10.31 7.99
N ILE A 31 -1.38 -9.66 7.32
CA ILE A 31 -0.93 -8.31 7.65
C ILE A 31 -2.07 -7.30 7.43
N ALA A 32 -2.82 -7.44 6.34
CA ALA A 32 -3.97 -6.59 6.04
C ALA A 32 -5.07 -6.70 7.10
N ALA A 33 -5.39 -7.90 7.55
CA ALA A 33 -6.41 -8.14 8.58
C ALA A 33 -6.06 -7.45 9.91
N VAL A 34 -4.79 -7.37 10.26
CA VAL A 34 -4.32 -6.67 11.47
C VAL A 34 -4.31 -5.15 11.25
N GLY A 35 -3.86 -4.69 10.07
CA GLY A 35 -3.73 -3.26 9.77
C GLY A 35 -5.06 -2.57 9.47
N PHE A 36 -6.02 -3.28 8.90
CA PHE A 36 -7.31 -2.76 8.46
C PHE A 36 -8.48 -3.64 8.93
N PRO A 37 -8.70 -3.76 10.25
CA PRO A 37 -9.73 -4.68 10.77
C PRO A 37 -11.15 -4.31 10.34
N ASP A 38 -11.40 -3.04 10.05
CA ASP A 38 -12.71 -2.52 9.63
C ASP A 38 -12.87 -2.39 8.10
N HIS A 39 -11.82 -2.76 7.34
CA HIS A 39 -11.78 -2.66 5.87
C HIS A 39 -11.33 -4.00 5.28
N PHE A 40 -12.07 -5.06 5.60
CA PHE A 40 -11.69 -6.41 5.22
C PHE A 40 -11.57 -6.58 3.71
N GLU A 41 -10.45 -7.17 3.29
CA GLU A 41 -10.23 -7.70 1.95
C GLU A 41 -9.60 -9.09 2.06
N GLY A 42 -10.18 -10.06 1.35
CA GLY A 42 -9.70 -11.43 1.35
C GLY A 42 -8.44 -11.64 0.51
N ARG A 43 -7.79 -12.78 0.74
CA ARG A 43 -6.61 -13.22 -0.02
C ARG A 43 -6.83 -13.13 -1.54
N ASP A 44 -8.03 -13.48 -2.01
CA ASP A 44 -8.37 -13.47 -3.44
C ASP A 44 -8.31 -12.07 -4.06
N CYS A 45 -8.62 -11.02 -3.27
CA CYS A 45 -8.48 -9.63 -3.72
C CYS A 45 -7.03 -9.29 -3.99
N PHE A 46 -6.12 -9.65 -3.10
CA PHE A 46 -4.68 -9.41 -3.28
C PHE A 46 -4.11 -10.22 -4.45
N GLY A 47 -4.52 -11.48 -4.59
CA GLY A 47 -4.15 -12.32 -5.73
C GLY A 47 -4.63 -11.75 -7.06
N ASN A 48 -5.84 -11.21 -7.08
CA ASN A 48 -6.40 -10.53 -8.24
C ASN A 48 -5.57 -9.31 -8.65
N ARG A 49 -5.20 -8.45 -7.70
CA ARG A 49 -4.37 -7.26 -7.96
C ARG A 49 -2.95 -7.63 -8.41
N LEU A 50 -2.37 -8.67 -7.80
CA LEU A 50 -1.06 -9.19 -8.22
C LEU A 50 -1.09 -9.66 -9.67
N ALA A 51 -2.14 -10.36 -10.08
CA ALA A 51 -2.29 -10.83 -11.46
C ALA A 51 -2.49 -9.67 -12.45
N LEU A 52 -3.25 -8.63 -12.04
CA LEU A 52 -3.54 -7.48 -12.91
C LEU A 52 -2.35 -6.53 -13.07
N ASN A 53 -1.57 -6.32 -12.03
CA ASN A 53 -0.45 -5.37 -12.04
C ASN A 53 0.72 -5.85 -11.16
N PRO A 54 1.45 -6.90 -11.55
CA PRO A 54 2.52 -7.45 -10.74
C PRO A 54 3.64 -6.44 -10.45
N SER A 55 3.91 -5.51 -11.35
CA SER A 55 4.95 -4.48 -11.16
C SER A 55 4.62 -3.41 -10.10
N GLY A 56 3.37 -3.34 -9.65
CA GLY A 56 2.90 -2.44 -8.59
C GLY A 56 2.70 -3.14 -7.23
N CYS A 57 3.08 -4.40 -7.11
CA CYS A 57 2.87 -5.18 -5.89
C CYS A 57 4.22 -5.57 -5.27
N PHE A 58 4.42 -5.17 -4.00
CA PHE A 58 5.67 -5.36 -3.28
C PHE A 58 5.44 -5.92 -1.88
N VAL A 59 6.42 -6.60 -1.34
CA VAL A 59 6.48 -7.01 0.07
C VAL A 59 7.77 -6.52 0.72
N LEU A 60 7.67 -6.13 1.98
CA LEU A 60 8.81 -5.88 2.85
C LEU A 60 9.17 -7.21 3.51
N ALA A 61 10.28 -7.80 3.11
CA ALA A 61 10.65 -9.15 3.53
C ALA A 61 11.93 -9.17 4.35
N ASP A 62 12.03 -10.13 5.27
CA ASP A 62 13.25 -10.43 6.00
C ASP A 62 14.22 -11.29 5.16
N ALA A 63 15.38 -11.61 5.73
CA ALA A 63 16.41 -12.40 5.06
C ALA A 63 15.94 -13.81 4.67
N GLY A 64 14.96 -14.37 5.38
CA GLY A 64 14.34 -15.65 5.07
C GLY A 64 13.22 -15.57 4.04
N GLY A 65 12.87 -14.36 3.61
CA GLY A 65 11.82 -14.09 2.64
C GLY A 65 10.42 -13.88 3.23
N ALA A 66 10.25 -13.92 4.55
CA ALA A 66 8.95 -13.73 5.20
C ALA A 66 8.50 -12.28 5.11
N PRO A 67 7.25 -11.99 4.65
CA PRO A 67 6.71 -10.65 4.59
C PRO A 67 6.41 -10.05 5.97
N HIS A 68 6.77 -8.78 6.13
CA HIS A 68 6.48 -7.92 7.30
C HIS A 68 5.73 -6.65 6.91
N GLY A 69 5.45 -6.49 5.64
CA GLY A 69 4.70 -5.38 5.07
C GLY A 69 4.42 -5.60 3.60
N TYR A 70 3.54 -4.80 3.03
CA TYR A 70 3.23 -4.88 1.60
C TYR A 70 2.75 -3.52 1.07
N LEU A 71 2.86 -3.36 -0.24
CA LEU A 71 2.22 -2.30 -1.00
C LEU A 71 1.59 -2.90 -2.24
N VAL A 72 0.36 -2.49 -2.55
CA VAL A 72 -0.39 -2.86 -3.76
C VAL A 72 -0.85 -1.60 -4.48
N ALA A 73 -0.48 -1.48 -5.74
CA ALA A 73 -0.87 -0.38 -6.61
C ALA A 73 -1.16 -0.87 -8.02
N TYR A 74 -2.07 -0.22 -8.69
CA TYR A 74 -2.46 -0.53 -10.07
C TYR A 74 -3.06 0.70 -10.76
N PRO A 75 -3.03 0.77 -12.11
CA PRO A 75 -3.70 1.83 -12.84
C PRO A 75 -5.19 1.83 -12.61
N TRP A 76 -5.78 3.01 -12.44
CA TRP A 76 -7.21 3.18 -12.20
C TRP A 76 -7.72 4.47 -12.81
N SER A 77 -9.04 4.64 -12.85
CA SER A 77 -9.69 5.86 -13.31
C SER A 77 -9.50 6.98 -12.28
N ALA A 78 -9.16 8.18 -12.73
CA ALA A 78 -9.10 9.35 -11.86
C ALA A 78 -10.46 9.63 -11.21
N ASN A 79 -10.43 10.18 -9.99
CA ASN A 79 -11.63 10.52 -9.21
C ASN A 79 -12.56 9.31 -8.97
N ALA A 80 -11.98 8.14 -8.85
CA ALA A 80 -12.69 6.90 -8.56
C ALA A 80 -11.90 6.07 -7.54
N ALA A 81 -12.61 5.22 -6.81
CA ALA A 81 -12.04 4.24 -5.91
C ALA A 81 -12.74 2.89 -6.12
N PRO A 82 -12.00 1.78 -6.21
CA PRO A 82 -12.62 0.46 -6.30
C PRO A 82 -13.39 0.15 -5.01
N ALA A 83 -14.47 -0.62 -5.14
CA ALA A 83 -15.16 -1.12 -3.95
C ALA A 83 -14.28 -2.09 -3.17
N LEU A 84 -14.37 -2.05 -1.83
CA LEU A 84 -13.65 -2.96 -0.95
C LEU A 84 -14.10 -4.42 -1.16
N ASN A 85 -13.17 -5.33 -0.99
CA ASN A 85 -13.38 -6.78 -1.05
C ASN A 85 -14.09 -7.24 -2.34
N THR A 86 -13.68 -6.68 -3.47
CA THR A 86 -14.21 -7.04 -4.79
C THR A 86 -13.08 -7.47 -5.71
N LEU A 87 -13.38 -8.36 -6.64
CA LEU A 87 -12.48 -8.71 -7.73
C LEU A 87 -12.67 -7.72 -8.89
N ILE A 88 -11.56 -7.39 -9.53
CA ILE A 88 -11.51 -6.52 -10.71
C ILE A 88 -11.28 -7.40 -11.92
N ASP A 89 -12.15 -7.30 -12.94
CA ASP A 89 -12.01 -8.11 -14.15
C ASP A 89 -10.83 -7.67 -15.02
N ALA A 90 -10.63 -6.36 -15.13
CA ALA A 90 -9.54 -5.79 -15.91
C ALA A 90 -9.21 -4.37 -15.40
N ILE A 91 -8.01 -3.90 -15.71
CA ILE A 91 -7.67 -2.48 -15.57
C ILE A 91 -8.60 -1.68 -16.49
N PRO A 92 -9.26 -0.60 -16.01
CA PRO A 92 -10.15 0.20 -16.84
C PRO A 92 -9.45 0.77 -18.07
N ASP A 93 -10.13 0.79 -19.21
CA ASP A 93 -9.61 1.40 -20.45
C ASP A 93 -9.35 2.90 -20.31
N ASP A 94 -10.08 3.57 -19.42
CA ASP A 94 -9.92 4.99 -19.08
C ASP A 94 -8.98 5.24 -17.90
N ALA A 95 -8.19 4.25 -17.49
CA ALA A 95 -7.21 4.40 -16.42
C ALA A 95 -6.28 5.57 -16.74
N SER A 96 -6.16 6.51 -15.81
CA SER A 96 -5.44 7.77 -16.01
C SER A 96 -4.53 8.15 -14.85
N VAL A 97 -4.54 7.36 -13.77
CA VAL A 97 -3.69 7.53 -12.59
C VAL A 97 -3.17 6.18 -12.10
N MET A 98 -2.10 6.20 -11.30
CA MET A 98 -1.67 5.03 -10.53
C MET A 98 -2.35 5.08 -9.16
N TYR A 99 -3.23 4.13 -8.89
CA TYR A 99 -3.95 4.02 -7.62
C TYR A 99 -3.14 3.19 -6.63
N LEU A 100 -2.75 3.80 -5.52
CA LEU A 100 -2.13 3.11 -4.39
C LEU A 100 -3.26 2.54 -3.53
N HIS A 101 -3.55 1.25 -3.75
CA HIS A 101 -4.67 0.58 -3.10
C HIS A 101 -4.44 0.42 -1.61
N ASP A 102 -3.23 -0.04 -1.23
CA ASP A 102 -2.97 -0.44 0.14
C ASP A 102 -1.47 -0.42 0.46
N LEU A 103 -1.14 0.01 1.66
CA LEU A 103 0.20 -0.08 2.26
C LEU A 103 0.03 -0.41 3.74
N ALA A 104 0.60 -1.51 4.17
CA ALA A 104 0.62 -1.89 5.58
C ALA A 104 1.99 -2.41 5.99
N ILE A 105 2.40 -2.04 7.20
CA ILE A 105 3.59 -2.55 7.87
C ILE A 105 3.13 -3.29 9.14
N ALA A 106 3.59 -4.52 9.30
CA ALA A 106 3.28 -5.30 10.49
C ALA A 106 3.74 -4.57 11.77
N PRO A 107 3.00 -4.67 12.89
CA PRO A 107 3.34 -3.97 14.12
C PRO A 107 4.79 -4.18 14.57
N THR A 108 5.34 -5.37 14.38
CA THR A 108 6.73 -5.73 14.73
C THR A 108 7.80 -5.03 13.89
N ALA A 109 7.43 -4.49 12.72
CA ALA A 109 8.33 -3.80 11.80
C ALA A 109 8.09 -2.28 11.75
N ARG A 110 7.09 -1.76 12.45
CA ARG A 110 6.78 -0.33 12.49
C ARG A 110 7.90 0.48 13.14
N GLY A 111 7.99 1.76 12.75
CA GLY A 111 8.99 2.69 13.27
C GLY A 111 10.34 2.63 12.56
N GLY A 112 10.53 1.74 11.59
CA GLY A 112 11.77 1.62 10.81
C GLY A 112 11.86 2.55 9.59
N GLY A 113 10.84 3.38 9.32
CA GLY A 113 10.82 4.28 8.17
C GLY A 113 10.63 3.58 6.82
N TRP A 114 10.07 2.39 6.80
CA TRP A 114 9.97 1.52 5.61
C TRP A 114 9.00 2.03 4.54
N SER A 115 8.01 2.84 4.90
CA SER A 115 7.03 3.38 3.94
C SER A 115 7.64 4.39 2.97
N ARG A 116 8.57 5.22 3.42
CA ARG A 116 9.17 6.27 2.58
C ARG A 116 9.89 5.72 1.35
N PRO A 117 10.77 4.71 1.44
CA PRO A 117 11.43 4.16 0.26
C PRO A 117 10.47 3.57 -0.77
N ILE A 118 9.44 2.86 -0.33
CA ILE A 118 8.55 2.19 -1.27
C ILE A 118 7.56 3.16 -1.94
N VAL A 119 7.03 4.13 -1.21
CA VAL A 119 6.18 5.18 -1.82
C VAL A 119 7.01 6.01 -2.80
N GLY A 120 8.25 6.35 -2.45
CA GLY A 120 9.17 7.04 -3.35
C GLY A 120 9.49 6.23 -4.62
N ARG A 121 9.71 4.92 -4.48
CA ARG A 121 9.91 4.01 -5.62
C ARG A 121 8.69 3.97 -6.52
N LEU A 122 7.50 3.77 -5.96
CA LEU A 122 6.26 3.79 -6.73
C LEU A 122 6.09 5.09 -7.50
N ALA A 123 6.34 6.23 -6.87
CA ALA A 123 6.24 7.54 -7.51
C ALA A 123 7.21 7.69 -8.69
N ARG A 124 8.46 7.27 -8.52
CA ARG A 124 9.47 7.31 -9.61
C ARG A 124 9.08 6.39 -10.77
N GLU A 125 8.67 5.16 -10.48
CA GLU A 125 8.28 4.19 -11.51
C GLU A 125 7.01 4.63 -12.23
N ALA A 126 6.01 5.14 -11.51
CA ALA A 126 4.78 5.66 -12.10
C ALA A 126 5.07 6.88 -13.00
N ARG A 127 5.91 7.80 -12.56
CA ARG A 127 6.34 8.95 -13.37
C ARG A 127 7.07 8.51 -14.63
N ALA A 128 7.99 7.56 -14.52
CA ALA A 128 8.73 7.02 -15.68
C ALA A 128 7.81 6.32 -16.68
N ALA A 129 6.72 5.71 -16.21
CA ALA A 129 5.69 5.09 -17.04
C ALA A 129 4.69 6.10 -17.64
N GLY A 130 4.80 7.38 -17.30
CA GLY A 130 3.95 8.45 -17.84
C GLY A 130 2.66 8.73 -17.06
N TRP A 131 2.49 8.13 -15.87
CA TRP A 131 1.32 8.42 -15.04
C TRP A 131 1.43 9.82 -14.43
N PRO A 132 0.38 10.65 -14.51
CA PRO A 132 0.44 12.04 -14.03
C PRO A 132 0.33 12.18 -12.52
N ALA A 133 -0.19 11.18 -11.82
CA ALA A 133 -0.45 11.24 -10.39
C ALA A 133 -0.52 9.84 -9.76
N LEU A 134 -0.24 9.80 -8.45
CA LEU A 134 -0.68 8.74 -7.55
C LEU A 134 -1.96 9.19 -6.87
N THR A 135 -2.91 8.28 -6.69
CA THR A 135 -4.14 8.52 -5.93
C THR A 135 -4.34 7.41 -4.89
N LEU A 136 -5.06 7.73 -3.84
CA LEU A 136 -5.43 6.76 -2.81
C LEU A 136 -6.67 7.20 -2.03
N VAL A 137 -7.21 6.27 -1.25
CA VAL A 137 -8.21 6.57 -0.21
C VAL A 137 -7.55 6.35 1.15
N ALA A 138 -7.38 7.41 1.92
CA ALA A 138 -6.90 7.36 3.29
C ALA A 138 -8.05 6.99 4.24
N VAL A 139 -7.82 5.97 5.08
CA VAL A 139 -8.77 5.50 6.10
C VAL A 139 -8.10 5.56 7.47
N ASN A 140 -8.89 5.35 8.56
CA ASN A 140 -8.37 5.31 9.92
C ASN A 140 -7.56 6.56 10.32
N ASP A 141 -8.02 7.74 9.88
CA ASP A 141 -7.35 9.03 10.15
C ASP A 141 -5.88 9.09 9.64
N ALA A 142 -5.57 8.37 8.59
CA ALA A 142 -4.22 8.30 8.01
C ALA A 142 -3.87 9.49 7.11
N ALA A 143 -4.76 10.45 6.89
CA ALA A 143 -4.48 11.60 6.02
C ALA A 143 -3.18 12.35 6.39
N PRO A 144 -2.86 12.64 7.67
CA PRO A 144 -1.60 13.27 8.04
C PRO A 144 -0.36 12.44 7.66
N PHE A 145 -0.45 11.12 7.73
CA PHE A 145 0.61 10.23 7.28
C PHE A 145 0.86 10.40 5.77
N TRP A 146 -0.20 10.42 4.98
CA TRP A 146 -0.09 10.57 3.52
C TRP A 146 0.31 11.97 3.09
N GLU A 147 -0.06 13.01 3.84
CA GLU A 147 0.42 14.37 3.61
C GLU A 147 1.95 14.44 3.71
N ARG A 148 2.57 13.74 4.65
CA ARG A 148 4.03 13.63 4.76
C ARG A 148 4.67 12.92 3.57
N HIS A 149 3.90 12.17 2.79
CA HIS A 149 4.32 11.54 1.54
C HIS A 149 3.96 12.35 0.29
N GLY A 150 3.55 13.61 0.47
CA GLY A 150 3.27 14.53 -0.64
C GLY A 150 1.86 14.44 -1.22
N PHE A 151 0.96 13.73 -0.56
CA PHE A 151 -0.44 13.65 -0.97
C PHE A 151 -1.24 14.82 -0.40
N VAL A 152 -2.24 15.29 -1.14
CA VAL A 152 -3.17 16.34 -0.76
C VAL A 152 -4.58 15.81 -0.89
N ALA A 153 -5.43 16.09 0.11
CA ALA A 153 -6.84 15.72 0.05
C ALA A 153 -7.56 16.45 -1.10
N ALA A 154 -8.42 15.74 -1.78
CA ALA A 154 -9.25 16.25 -2.87
C ALA A 154 -10.70 15.76 -2.69
N ASP A 155 -11.63 16.60 -3.05
CA ASP A 155 -13.07 16.30 -2.96
C ASP A 155 -13.75 16.59 -4.31
N PRO A 156 -13.48 15.79 -5.34
CA PRO A 156 -14.13 15.95 -6.62
C PRO A 156 -15.64 15.62 -6.52
N PRO A 157 -16.48 16.18 -7.41
CA PRO A 157 -17.92 15.92 -7.41
C PRO A 157 -18.24 14.43 -7.39
N GLY A 158 -19.16 14.01 -6.51
CA GLY A 158 -19.59 12.62 -6.36
C GLY A 158 -18.65 11.71 -5.55
N MET A 159 -17.53 12.23 -5.06
CA MET A 159 -16.56 11.43 -4.28
C MET A 159 -17.14 10.93 -2.96
N ALA A 160 -17.93 11.73 -2.26
CA ALA A 160 -18.54 11.33 -0.99
C ALA A 160 -19.35 10.04 -1.11
N GLU A 161 -20.10 9.86 -2.21
CA GLU A 161 -20.88 8.63 -2.49
C GLU A 161 -19.95 7.44 -2.73
N LYS A 162 -18.86 7.64 -3.46
CA LYS A 162 -17.86 6.60 -3.75
C LYS A 162 -17.10 6.16 -2.52
N LEU A 163 -16.91 7.05 -1.55
CA LEU A 163 -16.21 6.76 -0.28
C LEU A 163 -17.12 6.20 0.81
N ALA A 164 -18.44 6.16 0.60
CA ALA A 164 -19.39 5.72 1.63
C ALA A 164 -19.06 4.33 2.21
N GLY A 165 -18.57 3.40 1.37
CA GLY A 165 -18.15 2.06 1.79
C GLY A 165 -16.83 2.00 2.58
N TYR A 166 -16.06 3.09 2.63
CA TYR A 166 -14.76 3.19 3.31
C TYR A 166 -14.86 3.79 4.72
N GLY A 167 -16.02 4.30 5.10
CA GLY A 167 -16.23 4.94 6.40
C GLY A 167 -16.21 6.48 6.35
N PRO A 168 -16.69 7.15 7.43
CA PRO A 168 -16.87 8.59 7.46
C PRO A 168 -15.57 9.40 7.49
N ASP A 169 -14.47 8.80 7.91
CA ASP A 169 -13.14 9.39 7.98
C ASP A 169 -12.33 9.24 6.69
N ALA A 170 -12.84 8.49 5.71
CA ALA A 170 -12.16 8.28 4.43
C ALA A 170 -11.95 9.58 3.66
N ARG A 171 -10.76 9.73 3.08
CA ARG A 171 -10.36 10.89 2.28
C ARG A 171 -9.71 10.42 0.99
N TYR A 172 -10.17 10.93 -0.14
CA TYR A 172 -9.49 10.77 -1.42
C TYR A 172 -8.30 11.73 -1.48
N MET A 173 -7.12 11.23 -1.84
CA MET A 173 -5.91 12.02 -1.84
C MET A 173 -5.13 11.82 -3.15
N ILE A 174 -4.45 12.88 -3.58
CA ILE A 174 -3.69 12.92 -4.83
C ILE A 174 -2.28 13.43 -4.56
N ARG A 175 -1.29 12.77 -5.16
CA ARG A 175 0.08 13.27 -5.30
C ARG A 175 0.39 13.41 -6.78
N ARG A 176 0.59 14.64 -7.26
CA ARG A 176 0.98 14.88 -8.65
C ARG A 176 2.43 14.48 -8.87
N LEU A 177 2.71 13.89 -10.03
CA LEU A 177 4.04 13.41 -10.42
C LEU A 177 4.69 14.26 -11.50
N THR A 178 3.92 15.14 -12.13
CA THR A 178 4.37 16.12 -13.12
C THR A 178 4.37 17.50 -12.51
N ASP A 179 5.39 18.29 -12.83
CA ASP A 179 5.49 19.70 -12.44
C ASP A 179 4.47 20.56 -13.20
#